data_1004ebc0cb9e1dbfcae9d2abe5fd9237
#
_entry.id   1004ebc0cb9e1dbfcae9d2abe5fd9237
#
_cell.length_a   1.000
_cell.length_b   1.000
_cell.length_c   1.000
_cell.angle_alpha   90.00
_cell.angle_beta   90.00
_cell.angle_gamma   90.00
#
_symmetry.space_group_name_H-M   'P 1'
#
loop_
_entity.id
_entity.type
_entity.pdbx_description
1 polymer ?
#
loop_
_entity_poly.entity_id
_entity_poly.type
_entity_poly.pdbx_seq_one_letter_code
_entity_poly.pdbx_strand_id
1 'polypeptide(L)'
;MSRPRIGFLLPHYPRRSTSHMPLVMRALADAGAIVDLVHPTGRTVDLSQVRVEHDLYVLRKMSGLALSLAGALHELGAAIINSYPATATLRDKIVSFRILQAAGVPTPATFAASHPDELLPQLADGPLVVKPYQGGGGHGIRVVRTAAELAAVPYDRHKPLFAQRYHAPDGRDRKIYVIGGRVFGVKKVFPRRTDADKHGEPFTPAPELREIAVRCGCAFDVDLYGVDIVESGGQPYVVDVGSIPGFKGVADAVQLLARHLYAAAERAARGEGALSEVLS
;
A
#
# COMPACT_ATOMS: atom_id res chain seq x y z
N MET A 1 16.75 -7.66 28.46
CA MET A 1 16.44 -7.90 27.03
C MET A 1 17.26 -6.93 26.20
N SER A 2 17.85 -7.35 25.10
CA SER A 2 18.56 -6.45 24.19
C SER A 2 17.58 -5.45 23.56
N ARG A 3 18.05 -4.24 23.28
CA ARG A 3 17.24 -3.21 22.57
C ARG A 3 16.98 -3.67 21.15
N PRO A 4 15.71 -3.72 20.67
CA PRO A 4 15.41 -4.15 19.32
C PRO A 4 16.02 -3.19 18.28
N ARG A 5 16.59 -3.74 17.21
CA ARG A 5 17.16 -2.98 16.09
C ARG A 5 16.19 -2.98 14.91
N ILE A 6 15.80 -1.80 14.43
CA ILE A 6 14.82 -1.64 13.36
C ILE A 6 15.42 -0.85 12.20
N GLY A 7 15.54 -1.47 11.05
CA GLY A 7 16.03 -0.87 9.81
C GLY A 7 14.88 -0.36 8.94
N PHE A 8 14.89 0.92 8.56
CA PHE A 8 13.87 1.51 7.71
C PHE A 8 14.33 1.63 6.27
N LEU A 9 13.72 0.86 5.37
CA LEU A 9 13.87 0.97 3.92
C LEU A 9 12.92 2.06 3.38
N LEU A 10 13.36 3.30 3.43
CA LEU A 10 12.56 4.48 3.11
C LEU A 10 13.01 5.18 1.82
N PRO A 11 12.10 5.92 1.14
CA PRO A 11 12.50 6.89 0.14
C PRO A 11 13.23 8.06 0.81
N HIS A 12 14.00 8.82 0.02
CA HIS A 12 14.49 10.10 0.49
C HIS A 12 13.32 11.07 0.73
N TYR A 13 13.22 11.63 1.93
CA TYR A 13 12.19 12.62 2.25
C TYR A 13 12.74 14.03 2.12
N PRO A 14 12.09 14.93 1.37
CA PRO A 14 12.45 16.35 1.37
C PRO A 14 12.18 16.96 2.75
N ARG A 15 12.89 18.04 3.10
CA ARG A 15 12.76 18.73 4.40
C ARG A 15 11.33 19.10 4.79
N ARG A 16 10.44 19.36 3.81
CA ARG A 16 9.01 19.69 4.01
C ARG A 16 8.10 18.47 3.84
N SER A 17 8.61 17.26 4.03
CA SER A 17 7.78 16.06 3.93
C SER A 17 6.73 16.03 5.04
N THR A 18 5.48 15.75 4.67
CA THR A 18 4.36 15.51 5.60
C THR A 18 4.19 14.03 5.96
N SER A 19 5.22 13.20 5.73
CA SER A 19 5.22 11.80 6.11
C SER A 19 5.28 11.64 7.63
N HIS A 20 4.50 10.70 8.18
CA HIS A 20 4.58 10.34 9.61
C HIS A 20 5.85 9.53 9.95
N MET A 21 6.55 8.95 8.97
CA MET A 21 7.67 8.03 9.23
C MET A 21 8.80 8.65 10.08
N PRO A 22 9.26 9.90 9.87
CA PRO A 22 10.27 10.49 10.73
C PRO A 22 9.84 10.59 12.20
N LEU A 23 8.55 10.86 12.44
CA LEU A 23 7.99 10.89 13.80
C LEU A 23 7.85 9.48 14.40
N VAL A 24 7.49 8.49 13.60
CA VAL A 24 7.44 7.06 14.00
C VAL A 24 8.83 6.59 14.40
N MET A 25 9.86 6.89 13.61
CA MET A 25 11.25 6.53 13.91
C MET A 25 11.71 7.17 15.22
N ARG A 26 11.37 8.44 15.46
CA ARG A 26 11.67 9.11 16.72
C ARG A 26 10.96 8.44 17.91
N ALA A 27 9.66 8.17 17.78
CA ALA A 27 8.89 7.51 18.84
C ALA A 27 9.42 6.11 19.19
N LEU A 28 9.93 5.36 18.19
CA LEU A 28 10.60 4.07 18.41
C LEU A 28 11.92 4.24 19.16
N ALA A 29 12.72 5.24 18.80
CA ALA A 29 13.99 5.54 19.49
C ALA A 29 13.73 5.98 20.95
N ASP A 30 12.72 6.83 21.17
CA ASP A 30 12.29 7.28 22.52
C ASP A 30 11.78 6.09 23.36
N ALA A 31 11.18 5.07 22.73
CA ALA A 31 10.77 3.83 23.37
C ALA A 31 11.94 2.85 23.62
N GLY A 32 13.16 3.20 23.20
CA GLY A 32 14.37 2.44 23.47
C GLY A 32 14.87 1.55 22.32
N ALA A 33 14.23 1.54 21.16
CA ALA A 33 14.75 0.82 19.99
C ALA A 33 16.00 1.50 19.40
N ILE A 34 16.86 0.72 18.75
CA ILE A 34 17.90 1.23 17.85
C ILE A 34 17.27 1.34 16.47
N VAL A 35 17.22 2.56 15.91
CA VAL A 35 16.52 2.84 14.65
C VAL A 35 17.51 3.33 13.61
N ASP A 36 17.65 2.57 12.54
CA ASP A 36 18.57 2.87 11.46
C ASP A 36 17.79 3.17 10.15
N LEU A 37 18.27 4.18 9.41
CA LEU A 37 17.74 4.50 8.09
C LEU A 37 18.59 3.81 7.03
N VAL A 38 18.00 2.82 6.35
CA VAL A 38 18.65 2.07 5.29
C VAL A 38 18.29 2.71 3.95
N HIS A 39 19.16 3.63 3.47
CA HIS A 39 19.02 4.23 2.13
C HIS A 39 19.89 3.50 1.11
N PRO A 40 19.28 2.71 0.21
CA PRO A 40 20.06 2.06 -0.85
C PRO A 40 20.39 3.03 -2.01
N THR A 41 19.76 4.22 -2.05
CA THR A 41 19.95 5.19 -3.14
C THR A 41 21.14 6.13 -2.88
N GLY A 42 21.81 6.56 -3.96
CA GLY A 42 22.95 7.49 -3.88
C GLY A 42 24.29 6.83 -3.55
N ARG A 43 24.34 5.51 -3.50
CA ARG A 43 25.57 4.72 -3.30
C ARG A 43 25.45 3.38 -4.02
N THR A 44 26.61 2.77 -4.34
CA THR A 44 26.68 1.38 -4.76
C THR A 44 26.39 0.47 -3.57
N VAL A 45 25.61 -0.58 -3.79
CA VAL A 45 25.37 -1.67 -2.82
C VAL A 45 26.14 -2.90 -3.32
N ASP A 46 27.12 -3.36 -2.55
CA ASP A 46 27.80 -4.62 -2.79
C ASP A 46 26.92 -5.76 -2.29
N LEU A 47 26.30 -6.49 -3.22
CA LEU A 47 25.36 -7.57 -2.89
C LEU A 47 26.02 -8.72 -2.14
N SER A 48 27.33 -8.94 -2.33
CA SER A 48 28.09 -9.98 -1.61
C SER A 48 28.26 -9.65 -0.12
N GLN A 49 28.11 -8.38 0.24
CA GLN A 49 28.23 -7.87 1.61
C GLN A 49 26.89 -7.60 2.29
N VAL A 50 25.76 -7.83 1.61
CA VAL A 50 24.43 -7.68 2.24
C VAL A 50 24.28 -8.72 3.34
N ARG A 51 23.90 -8.26 4.54
CA ARG A 51 23.70 -9.10 5.74
C ARG A 51 22.43 -8.63 6.46
N VAL A 52 21.82 -9.53 7.22
CA VAL A 52 20.73 -9.21 8.14
C VAL A 52 21.34 -8.63 9.43
N GLU A 53 21.20 -7.33 9.61
CA GLU A 53 21.80 -6.57 10.71
C GLU A 53 20.75 -6.05 11.72
N HIS A 54 19.48 -6.21 11.42
CA HIS A 54 18.35 -5.70 12.22
C HIS A 54 17.39 -6.83 12.56
N ASP A 55 16.74 -6.72 13.69
CA ASP A 55 15.70 -7.66 14.13
C ASP A 55 14.45 -7.53 13.24
N LEU A 56 14.15 -6.30 12.75
CA LEU A 56 13.04 -6.02 11.86
C LEU A 56 13.44 -5.00 10.80
N TYR A 57 13.01 -5.21 9.57
CA TYR A 57 13.03 -4.19 8.52
C TYR A 57 11.63 -3.66 8.24
N VAL A 58 11.49 -2.35 8.04
CA VAL A 58 10.24 -1.70 7.64
C VAL A 58 10.33 -1.27 6.18
N LEU A 59 9.60 -1.94 5.30
CA LEU A 59 9.64 -1.70 3.86
C LEU A 59 8.57 -0.68 3.45
N ARG A 60 8.92 0.62 3.43
CA ARG A 60 8.00 1.70 3.06
C ARG A 60 8.08 2.08 1.58
N LYS A 61 9.14 1.72 0.88
CA LYS A 61 9.35 2.00 -0.55
C LYS A 61 9.04 0.76 -1.39
N MET A 62 8.01 0.84 -2.23
CA MET A 62 7.52 -0.27 -3.05
C MET A 62 8.15 -0.35 -4.45
N SER A 63 9.32 0.26 -4.69
CA SER A 63 9.93 0.27 -6.02
C SER A 63 11.42 0.54 -6.00
N GLY A 64 12.09 0.23 -7.12
CA GLY A 64 13.50 0.46 -7.34
C GLY A 64 14.38 -0.34 -6.38
N LEU A 65 15.60 0.14 -6.16
CA LEU A 65 16.63 -0.58 -5.41
C LEU A 65 16.21 -0.92 -3.97
N ALA A 66 15.35 -0.11 -3.34
CA ALA A 66 14.85 -0.40 -1.98
C ALA A 66 14.00 -1.68 -1.93
N LEU A 67 13.13 -1.90 -2.93
CA LEU A 67 12.34 -3.12 -3.02
C LEU A 67 13.23 -4.33 -3.34
N SER A 68 14.18 -4.18 -4.29
CA SER A 68 15.11 -5.27 -4.64
C SER A 68 16.01 -5.64 -3.46
N LEU A 69 16.48 -4.65 -2.68
CA LEU A 69 17.27 -4.92 -1.47
C LEU A 69 16.43 -5.63 -0.40
N ALA A 70 15.14 -5.26 -0.25
CA ALA A 70 14.24 -5.98 0.63
C ALA A 70 14.07 -7.46 0.20
N GLY A 71 14.03 -7.72 -1.12
CA GLY A 71 14.04 -9.08 -1.65
C GLY A 71 15.32 -9.85 -1.28
N ALA A 72 16.48 -9.23 -1.47
CA ALA A 72 17.76 -9.85 -1.08
C ALA A 72 17.83 -10.13 0.43
N LEU A 73 17.36 -9.22 1.26
CA LEU A 73 17.26 -9.41 2.72
C LEU A 73 16.27 -10.52 3.08
N HIS A 74 15.16 -10.62 2.36
CA HIS A 74 14.16 -11.69 2.55
C HIS A 74 14.75 -13.07 2.30
N GLU A 75 15.51 -13.24 1.21
CA GLU A 75 16.22 -14.48 0.88
C GLU A 75 17.27 -14.86 1.95
N LEU A 76 17.77 -13.87 2.69
CA LEU A 76 18.67 -14.09 3.83
C LEU A 76 17.92 -14.33 5.15
N GLY A 77 16.59 -14.46 5.13
CA GLY A 77 15.76 -14.72 6.31
C GLY A 77 15.43 -13.50 7.16
N ALA A 78 15.59 -12.27 6.64
CA ALA A 78 15.24 -11.08 7.39
C ALA A 78 13.73 -10.99 7.66
N ALA A 79 13.35 -10.63 8.88
CA ALA A 79 11.99 -10.23 9.21
C ALA A 79 11.70 -8.86 8.61
N ILE A 80 10.66 -8.77 7.77
CA ILE A 80 10.32 -7.56 7.03
C ILE A 80 8.82 -7.28 7.16
N ILE A 81 8.45 -6.08 7.52
CA ILE A 81 7.05 -5.63 7.59
C ILE A 81 6.79 -4.54 6.53
N ASN A 82 5.73 -4.59 5.68
CA ASN A 82 5.12 -5.87 5.31
C ASN A 82 6.13 -6.72 4.54
N SER A 83 5.94 -8.03 4.51
CA SER A 83 6.89 -8.95 3.86
C SER A 83 7.21 -8.54 2.41
N TYR A 84 8.39 -8.93 1.91
CA TYR A 84 8.77 -8.63 0.53
C TYR A 84 7.80 -9.24 -0.49
N PRO A 85 7.40 -10.53 -0.39
CA PRO A 85 6.44 -11.11 -1.33
C PRO A 85 5.11 -10.36 -1.36
N ALA A 86 4.53 -10.05 -0.21
CA ALA A 86 3.28 -9.30 -0.11
C ALA A 86 3.40 -7.89 -0.72
N THR A 87 4.50 -7.18 -0.43
CA THR A 87 4.74 -5.83 -0.95
C THR A 87 4.98 -5.84 -2.46
N ALA A 88 5.72 -6.83 -3.00
CA ALA A 88 5.93 -7.00 -4.43
C ALA A 88 4.62 -7.30 -5.17
N THR A 89 3.79 -8.17 -4.61
CA THR A 89 2.46 -8.53 -5.14
C THR A 89 1.52 -7.33 -5.16
N LEU A 90 1.45 -6.56 -4.08
CA LEU A 90 0.62 -5.35 -3.99
C LEU A 90 1.04 -4.25 -4.97
N ARG A 91 2.29 -4.28 -5.44
CA ARG A 91 2.77 -3.35 -6.47
C ARG A 91 2.17 -3.61 -7.84
N ASP A 92 1.89 -4.86 -8.18
CA ASP A 92 1.32 -5.27 -9.46
C ASP A 92 -0.21 -5.38 -9.35
N LYS A 93 -0.92 -4.41 -9.96
CA LYS A 93 -2.38 -4.33 -9.88
C LYS A 93 -3.07 -5.52 -10.56
N ILE A 94 -2.46 -6.11 -11.59
CA ILE A 94 -3.05 -7.26 -12.29
C ILE A 94 -3.09 -8.46 -11.35
N VAL A 95 -1.95 -8.74 -10.71
CA VAL A 95 -1.84 -9.84 -9.75
C VAL A 95 -2.68 -9.56 -8.51
N SER A 96 -2.57 -8.35 -7.93
CA SER A 96 -3.27 -8.02 -6.68
C SER A 96 -4.79 -8.05 -6.83
N PHE A 97 -5.35 -7.57 -7.96
CA PHE A 97 -6.79 -7.63 -8.17
C PHE A 97 -7.29 -9.06 -8.43
N ARG A 98 -6.49 -9.92 -9.04
CA ARG A 98 -6.84 -11.34 -9.17
C ARG A 98 -6.90 -12.04 -7.81
N ILE A 99 -5.98 -11.70 -6.90
CA ILE A 99 -5.97 -12.22 -5.51
C ILE A 99 -7.20 -11.72 -4.76
N LEU A 100 -7.52 -10.41 -4.82
CA LEU A 100 -8.72 -9.85 -4.19
C LEU A 100 -10.00 -10.51 -4.67
N GLN A 101 -10.14 -10.75 -5.98
CA GLN A 101 -11.28 -11.45 -6.56
C GLN A 101 -11.38 -12.90 -6.06
N ALA A 102 -10.25 -13.61 -5.98
CA ALA A 102 -10.21 -14.97 -5.46
C ALA A 102 -10.60 -15.04 -3.97
N ALA A 103 -10.30 -13.98 -3.20
CA ALA A 103 -10.70 -13.83 -1.80
C ALA A 103 -12.16 -13.33 -1.62
N GLY A 104 -12.93 -13.17 -2.70
CA GLY A 104 -14.32 -12.70 -2.66
C GLY A 104 -14.44 -11.22 -2.25
N VAL A 105 -13.39 -10.43 -2.41
CA VAL A 105 -13.44 -8.98 -2.17
C VAL A 105 -14.20 -8.31 -3.31
N PRO A 106 -15.20 -7.45 -3.04
CA PRO A 106 -15.92 -6.74 -4.09
C PRO A 106 -14.97 -5.76 -4.82
N THR A 107 -14.75 -5.99 -6.10
CA THR A 107 -13.91 -5.17 -6.98
C THR A 107 -14.67 -4.82 -8.24
N PRO A 108 -14.37 -3.69 -8.92
CA PRO A 108 -14.87 -3.45 -10.26
C PRO A 108 -14.43 -4.57 -11.23
N ALA A 109 -15.19 -4.79 -12.29
CA ALA A 109 -14.72 -5.61 -13.41
C ALA A 109 -13.38 -5.05 -13.89
N THR A 110 -12.37 -5.93 -14.00
CA THR A 110 -10.96 -5.55 -14.17
C THR A 110 -10.40 -6.19 -15.42
N PHE A 111 -9.65 -5.43 -16.19
CA PHE A 111 -9.12 -5.81 -17.50
C PHE A 111 -7.61 -5.51 -17.58
N ALA A 112 -6.87 -6.34 -18.28
CA ALA A 112 -5.48 -6.12 -18.64
C ALA A 112 -5.36 -6.16 -20.17
N ALA A 113 -4.54 -5.27 -20.71
CA ALA A 113 -4.31 -5.17 -22.17
C ALA A 113 -2.86 -4.79 -22.45
N SER A 114 -2.37 -5.11 -23.65
CA SER A 114 -1.05 -4.69 -24.12
C SER A 114 -1.10 -3.37 -24.92
N HIS A 115 -2.30 -3.05 -25.46
CA HIS A 115 -2.54 -1.85 -26.25
C HIS A 115 -3.90 -1.22 -25.90
N PRO A 116 -4.05 0.12 -25.95
CA PRO A 116 -5.33 0.78 -25.66
C PRO A 116 -6.50 0.25 -26.48
N ASP A 117 -6.31 -0.02 -27.78
CA ASP A 117 -7.38 -0.46 -28.68
C ASP A 117 -8.00 -1.79 -28.28
N GLU A 118 -7.26 -2.65 -27.57
CA GLU A 118 -7.78 -3.92 -27.05
C GLU A 118 -8.86 -3.74 -25.97
N LEU A 119 -8.97 -2.52 -25.40
CA LEU A 119 -10.00 -2.14 -24.43
C LEU A 119 -11.28 -1.56 -25.08
N LEU A 120 -11.32 -1.39 -26.41
CA LEU A 120 -12.50 -0.86 -27.11
C LEU A 120 -13.78 -1.67 -26.86
N PRO A 121 -13.76 -3.01 -26.90
CA PRO A 121 -14.97 -3.79 -26.59
C PRO A 121 -15.48 -3.52 -25.16
N GLN A 122 -14.59 -3.44 -24.18
CA GLN A 122 -14.95 -3.14 -22.79
C GLN A 122 -15.46 -1.70 -22.62
N LEU A 123 -14.94 -0.76 -23.41
CA LEU A 123 -15.40 0.62 -23.39
C LEU A 123 -16.82 0.76 -23.98
N ALA A 124 -17.20 -0.09 -24.92
CA ALA A 124 -18.57 -0.13 -25.46
C ALA A 124 -19.62 -0.47 -24.39
N ASP A 125 -19.27 -1.27 -23.38
CA ASP A 125 -20.13 -1.63 -22.25
C ASP A 125 -20.21 -0.54 -21.17
N GLY A 126 -19.46 0.56 -21.33
CA GLY A 126 -19.45 1.70 -20.40
C GLY A 126 -18.06 2.23 -20.06
N PRO A 127 -17.98 3.33 -19.31
CA PRO A 127 -16.72 4.01 -19.01
C PRO A 127 -15.71 3.12 -18.27
N LEU A 128 -14.43 3.38 -18.51
CA LEU A 128 -13.31 2.70 -17.86
C LEU A 128 -12.45 3.68 -17.06
N VAL A 129 -11.81 3.18 -16.00
CA VAL A 129 -10.71 3.84 -15.30
C VAL A 129 -9.42 3.14 -15.70
N VAL A 130 -8.58 3.79 -16.49
CA VAL A 130 -7.26 3.29 -16.86
C VAL A 130 -6.23 3.80 -15.86
N LYS A 131 -5.38 2.89 -15.38
CA LYS A 131 -4.36 3.15 -14.36
C LYS A 131 -3.02 2.54 -14.78
N PRO A 132 -1.88 3.11 -14.37
CA PRO A 132 -0.63 2.37 -14.44
C PRO A 132 -0.73 1.08 -13.64
N TYR A 133 -0.33 -0.07 -14.21
CA TYR A 133 -0.40 -1.36 -13.52
C TYR A 133 0.53 -1.40 -12.29
N GLN A 134 1.61 -0.62 -12.32
CA GLN A 134 2.50 -0.36 -11.18
C GLN A 134 2.49 1.12 -10.85
N GLY A 135 2.35 1.47 -9.59
CA GLY A 135 2.33 2.86 -9.16
C GLY A 135 1.35 3.09 -8.01
N GLY A 136 1.33 4.31 -7.51
CA GLY A 136 0.47 4.72 -6.40
C GLY A 136 0.30 6.23 -6.35
N GLY A 137 -0.49 6.72 -5.37
CA GLY A 137 -0.72 8.15 -5.19
C GLY A 137 -1.67 8.80 -6.19
N GLY A 138 -2.37 8.00 -7.01
CA GLY A 138 -3.35 8.49 -7.99
C GLY A 138 -2.75 9.06 -9.26
N HIS A 139 -1.42 8.98 -9.44
CA HIS A 139 -0.78 9.47 -10.66
C HIS A 139 -1.11 8.59 -11.87
N GLY A 140 -1.42 9.24 -13.01
CA GLY A 140 -1.71 8.53 -14.28
C GLY A 140 -3.08 7.86 -14.35
N ILE A 141 -3.98 8.08 -13.38
CA ILE A 141 -5.36 7.59 -13.43
C ILE A 141 -6.16 8.46 -14.40
N ARG A 142 -6.86 7.80 -15.32
CA ARG A 142 -7.74 8.46 -16.30
C ARG A 142 -9.09 7.77 -16.35
N VAL A 143 -10.17 8.55 -16.33
CA VAL A 143 -11.51 8.05 -16.67
C VAL A 143 -11.69 8.24 -18.17
N VAL A 144 -12.00 7.16 -18.88
CA VAL A 144 -12.14 7.09 -20.32
C VAL A 144 -13.59 6.73 -20.68
N ARG A 145 -14.23 7.55 -21.52
CA ARG A 145 -15.64 7.41 -21.93
C ARG A 145 -15.80 7.23 -23.42
N THR A 146 -14.78 7.60 -24.20
CA THR A 146 -14.82 7.56 -25.66
C THR A 146 -13.56 6.89 -26.22
N ALA A 147 -13.67 6.37 -27.46
CA ALA A 147 -12.54 5.80 -28.18
C ALA A 147 -11.39 6.81 -28.35
N ALA A 148 -11.71 8.09 -28.58
CA ALA A 148 -10.72 9.15 -28.70
C ALA A 148 -9.95 9.39 -27.37
N GLU A 149 -10.66 9.36 -26.23
CA GLU A 149 -10.02 9.45 -24.91
C GLU A 149 -9.14 8.22 -24.63
N LEU A 150 -9.56 7.03 -25.05
CA LEU A 150 -8.80 5.79 -24.91
C LEU A 150 -7.52 5.85 -25.76
N ALA A 151 -7.60 6.27 -27.02
CA ALA A 151 -6.45 6.43 -27.90
C ALA A 151 -5.43 7.48 -27.39
N ALA A 152 -5.89 8.47 -26.59
CA ALA A 152 -5.05 9.47 -25.96
C ALA A 152 -4.41 9.00 -24.62
N VAL A 153 -4.64 7.75 -24.18
CA VAL A 153 -3.98 7.20 -22.99
C VAL A 153 -2.51 6.96 -23.30
N PRO A 154 -1.56 7.57 -22.56
CA PRO A 154 -0.16 7.25 -22.70
C PRO A 154 0.10 5.79 -22.36
N TYR A 155 0.74 5.05 -23.24
CA TYR A 155 1.11 3.67 -22.99
C TYR A 155 2.57 3.40 -23.38
N ASP A 156 3.14 2.41 -22.74
CA ASP A 156 4.46 1.89 -23.02
C ASP A 156 4.27 0.43 -23.49
N ARG A 157 4.66 0.13 -24.75
CA ARG A 157 4.50 -1.21 -25.35
C ARG A 157 5.14 -2.36 -24.54
N HIS A 158 6.01 -2.02 -23.59
CA HIS A 158 6.68 -3.00 -22.73
C HIS A 158 5.99 -3.16 -21.37
N LYS A 159 4.88 -2.45 -21.14
CA LYS A 159 4.12 -2.49 -19.88
C LYS A 159 2.64 -2.72 -20.15
N PRO A 160 2.01 -3.62 -19.41
CA PRO A 160 0.59 -3.83 -19.54
C PRO A 160 -0.19 -2.58 -19.13
N LEU A 161 -1.34 -2.38 -19.76
CA LEU A 161 -2.38 -1.48 -19.31
C LEU A 161 -3.29 -2.22 -18.32
N PHE A 162 -3.71 -1.49 -17.29
CA PHE A 162 -4.66 -1.97 -16.31
C PHE A 162 -5.89 -1.06 -16.34
N ALA A 163 -7.07 -1.65 -16.53
CA ALA A 163 -8.32 -0.91 -16.59
C ALA A 163 -9.38 -1.55 -15.68
N GLN A 164 -10.27 -0.72 -15.16
CA GLN A 164 -11.41 -1.15 -14.36
C GLN A 164 -12.69 -0.51 -14.88
N ARG A 165 -13.84 -1.18 -14.72
CA ARG A 165 -15.13 -0.55 -14.93
C ARG A 165 -15.24 0.68 -14.02
N TYR A 166 -15.61 1.81 -14.59
CA TYR A 166 -15.87 3.02 -13.81
C TYR A 166 -17.19 2.90 -13.06
N HIS A 167 -17.15 3.08 -11.76
CA HIS A 167 -18.31 3.25 -10.90
C HIS A 167 -18.33 4.70 -10.41
N ALA A 168 -19.41 5.43 -10.70
CA ALA A 168 -19.55 6.80 -10.24
C ALA A 168 -19.68 6.81 -8.72
N PRO A 169 -18.82 7.54 -7.99
CA PRO A 169 -18.90 7.56 -6.53
C PRO A 169 -20.15 8.30 -6.02
N ASP A 170 -20.83 7.72 -5.04
CA ASP A 170 -21.98 8.35 -4.35
C ASP A 170 -21.55 9.51 -3.43
N GLY A 171 -20.26 9.75 -3.32
CA GLY A 171 -19.71 10.80 -2.48
C GLY A 171 -18.18 10.75 -2.43
N ARG A 172 -17.62 11.02 -1.24
CA ARG A 172 -16.16 10.94 -1.05
C ARG A 172 -15.71 9.50 -0.97
N ASP A 173 -14.49 9.20 -1.49
CA ASP A 173 -13.84 7.91 -1.36
C ASP A 173 -13.67 7.51 0.11
N ARG A 174 -13.84 6.23 0.42
CA ARG A 174 -13.57 5.63 1.73
C ARG A 174 -12.16 5.07 1.74
N LYS A 175 -11.26 5.74 2.45
CA LYS A 175 -9.92 5.17 2.73
C LYS A 175 -9.97 4.45 4.06
N ILE A 176 -9.85 3.14 4.03
CA ILE A 176 -9.75 2.32 5.23
C ILE A 176 -8.27 2.02 5.49
N TYR A 177 -7.81 2.30 6.69
CA TYR A 177 -6.46 2.00 7.14
C TYR A 177 -6.50 0.89 8.18
N VAL A 178 -5.53 -0.01 8.12
CA VAL A 178 -5.36 -1.08 9.12
C VAL A 178 -3.96 -1.01 9.69
N ILE A 179 -3.87 -1.05 11.01
CA ILE A 179 -2.63 -1.04 11.80
C ILE A 179 -2.76 -2.16 12.84
N GLY A 180 -2.08 -3.29 12.62
CA GLY A 180 -2.10 -4.42 13.56
C GLY A 180 -3.53 -4.88 13.90
N GLY A 181 -4.38 -5.12 12.92
CA GLY A 181 -5.78 -5.53 13.07
C GLY A 181 -6.76 -4.40 13.45
N ARG A 182 -6.29 -3.22 13.84
CA ARG A 182 -7.16 -2.06 14.15
C ARG A 182 -7.55 -1.32 12.87
N VAL A 183 -8.84 -1.12 12.66
CA VAL A 183 -9.42 -0.55 11.44
C VAL A 183 -9.84 0.89 11.67
N PHE A 184 -9.43 1.80 10.77
CA PHE A 184 -9.71 3.23 10.81
C PHE A 184 -10.24 3.71 9.47
N GLY A 185 -11.30 4.52 9.48
CA GLY A 185 -11.89 5.10 8.28
C GLY A 185 -11.57 6.58 8.11
N VAL A 186 -11.27 7.00 6.88
CA VAL A 186 -11.09 8.40 6.50
C VAL A 186 -11.78 8.66 5.16
N LYS A 187 -12.74 9.60 5.12
CA LYS A 187 -13.36 10.06 3.88
C LYS A 187 -12.41 11.01 3.17
N LYS A 188 -12.17 10.80 1.89
CA LYS A 188 -11.24 11.60 1.08
C LYS A 188 -11.87 12.06 -0.22
N VAL A 189 -11.51 13.26 -0.65
CA VAL A 189 -11.83 13.73 -2.00
C VAL A 189 -10.83 13.19 -3.01
N PHE A 190 -11.24 13.02 -4.25
CA PHE A 190 -10.36 12.70 -5.36
C PHE A 190 -10.64 13.67 -6.52
N PRO A 191 -9.62 14.22 -7.18
CA PRO A 191 -8.19 14.15 -6.86
C PRO A 191 -7.81 14.97 -5.62
N ARG A 192 -6.78 14.53 -4.89
CA ARG A 192 -6.26 15.19 -3.68
C ARG A 192 -5.26 16.28 -4.08
N ARG A 193 -5.61 17.54 -3.93
CA ARG A 193 -4.80 18.68 -4.37
C ARG A 193 -4.07 19.37 -3.21
N THR A 194 -4.67 19.37 -2.03
CA THR A 194 -4.16 20.05 -0.83
C THR A 194 -3.72 19.06 0.24
N ASP A 195 -3.04 19.54 1.27
CA ASP A 195 -2.68 18.71 2.43
C ASP A 195 -3.91 18.36 3.27
N ALA A 196 -4.90 19.25 3.32
CA ALA A 196 -6.21 18.98 3.93
C ALA A 196 -6.94 17.83 3.21
N ASP A 197 -6.93 17.79 1.86
CA ASP A 197 -7.49 16.66 1.08
C ASP A 197 -6.79 15.33 1.41
N LYS A 198 -5.49 15.38 1.71
CA LYS A 198 -4.73 14.17 2.10
C LYS A 198 -5.07 13.69 3.50
N HIS A 199 -5.38 14.59 4.44
CA HIS A 199 -5.85 14.22 5.79
C HIS A 199 -7.26 13.68 5.74
N GLY A 200 -8.16 14.35 5.04
CA GLY A 200 -9.56 13.97 4.93
C GLY A 200 -10.32 14.08 6.25
N GLU A 201 -11.46 13.44 6.34
CA GLU A 201 -12.37 13.46 7.49
C GLU A 201 -12.48 12.06 8.11
N PRO A 202 -12.09 11.86 9.38
CA PRO A 202 -12.24 10.59 10.08
C PRO A 202 -13.71 10.17 10.18
N PHE A 203 -13.98 8.86 10.08
CA PHE A 203 -15.29 8.26 10.32
C PHE A 203 -15.15 6.84 10.86
N THR A 204 -16.20 6.34 11.52
CA THR A 204 -16.26 4.94 11.95
C THR A 204 -16.77 4.09 10.78
N PRO A 205 -15.95 3.17 10.23
CA PRO A 205 -16.39 2.30 9.15
C PRO A 205 -17.54 1.39 9.58
N ALA A 206 -18.55 1.28 8.71
CA ALA A 206 -19.62 0.29 8.89
C ALA A 206 -19.03 -1.14 8.94
N PRO A 207 -19.76 -2.12 9.56
CA PRO A 207 -19.27 -3.50 9.68
C PRO A 207 -18.83 -4.10 8.34
N GLU A 208 -19.59 -3.86 7.27
CA GLU A 208 -19.27 -4.33 5.91
C GLU A 208 -17.92 -3.80 5.41
N LEU A 209 -17.66 -2.49 5.56
CA LEU A 209 -16.39 -1.90 5.12
C LEU A 209 -15.20 -2.41 5.95
N ARG A 210 -15.44 -2.70 7.24
CA ARG A 210 -14.42 -3.31 8.11
C ARG A 210 -14.10 -4.74 7.66
N GLU A 211 -15.12 -5.55 7.38
CA GLU A 211 -14.97 -6.92 6.89
C GLU A 211 -14.22 -6.96 5.55
N ILE A 212 -14.59 -6.10 4.60
CA ILE A 212 -13.90 -5.97 3.32
C ILE A 212 -12.41 -5.64 3.54
N ALA A 213 -12.12 -4.67 4.42
CA ALA A 213 -10.74 -4.29 4.71
C ALA A 213 -9.94 -5.44 5.34
N VAL A 214 -10.51 -6.15 6.32
CA VAL A 214 -9.87 -7.31 6.96
C VAL A 214 -9.61 -8.41 5.93
N ARG A 215 -10.59 -8.72 5.07
CA ARG A 215 -10.44 -9.72 4.00
C ARG A 215 -9.32 -9.35 3.02
N CYS A 216 -9.15 -8.05 2.71
CA CYS A 216 -8.00 -7.59 1.94
C CYS A 216 -6.66 -7.88 2.65
N GLY A 217 -6.57 -7.63 3.96
CA GLY A 217 -5.35 -7.91 4.73
C GLY A 217 -5.01 -9.39 4.77
N CYS A 218 -6.00 -10.25 5.02
CA CYS A 218 -5.84 -11.70 5.01
C CYS A 218 -5.38 -12.22 3.63
N ALA A 219 -5.93 -11.66 2.53
CA ALA A 219 -5.60 -12.09 1.18
C ALA A 219 -4.11 -11.86 0.81
N PHE A 220 -3.45 -10.90 1.45
CA PHE A 220 -2.04 -10.56 1.21
C PHE A 220 -1.12 -10.87 2.40
N ASP A 221 -1.65 -11.35 3.50
CA ASP A 221 -0.91 -11.55 4.75
C ASP A 221 -0.16 -10.27 5.17
N VAL A 222 -0.91 -9.20 5.43
CA VAL A 222 -0.37 -7.87 5.78
C VAL A 222 -1.14 -7.23 6.93
N ASP A 223 -0.45 -6.56 7.85
CA ASP A 223 -1.03 -5.86 9.01
C ASP A 223 -0.91 -4.32 8.94
N LEU A 224 -0.10 -3.77 8.04
CA LEU A 224 0.05 -2.33 7.83
C LEU A 224 -0.34 -1.95 6.41
N TYR A 225 -1.60 -1.65 6.18
CA TYR A 225 -2.10 -1.40 4.82
C TYR A 225 -3.22 -0.37 4.77
N GLY A 226 -3.61 -0.03 3.56
CA GLY A 226 -4.75 0.83 3.30
C GLY A 226 -5.53 0.36 2.10
N VAL A 227 -6.86 0.41 2.21
CA VAL A 227 -7.81 0.02 1.17
C VAL A 227 -8.55 1.27 0.70
N ASP A 228 -8.54 1.52 -0.60
CA ASP A 228 -9.37 2.56 -1.21
C ASP A 228 -10.68 1.93 -1.70
N ILE A 229 -11.82 2.42 -1.18
CA ILE A 229 -13.16 1.92 -1.51
C ILE A 229 -13.97 3.06 -2.11
N VAL A 230 -14.63 2.79 -3.23
CA VAL A 230 -15.66 3.63 -3.84
C VAL A 230 -17.01 2.99 -3.58
N GLU A 231 -17.95 3.75 -3.03
CA GLU A 231 -19.35 3.37 -2.93
C GLU A 231 -20.10 3.95 -4.15
N SER A 232 -20.82 3.09 -4.86
CA SER A 232 -21.58 3.45 -6.06
C SER A 232 -22.91 2.68 -6.10
N GLY A 233 -24.02 3.39 -6.15
CA GLY A 233 -25.35 2.80 -6.04
C GLY A 233 -25.53 2.00 -4.74
N GLY A 234 -24.94 2.45 -3.64
CA GLY A 234 -24.95 1.79 -2.34
C GLY A 234 -24.06 0.55 -2.25
N GLN A 235 -23.28 0.21 -3.29
CA GLN A 235 -22.38 -0.96 -3.30
C GLN A 235 -20.92 -0.52 -3.12
N PRO A 236 -20.14 -1.14 -2.22
CA PRO A 236 -18.73 -0.87 -2.06
C PRO A 236 -17.88 -1.62 -3.08
N TYR A 237 -16.89 -0.94 -3.67
CA TYR A 237 -15.90 -1.52 -4.58
C TYR A 237 -14.49 -1.15 -4.11
N VAL A 238 -13.65 -2.16 -3.87
CA VAL A 238 -12.22 -1.96 -3.61
C VAL A 238 -11.53 -1.59 -4.93
N VAL A 239 -10.93 -0.39 -4.98
CA VAL A 239 -10.29 0.13 -6.19
C VAL A 239 -8.77 0.24 -6.08
N ASP A 240 -8.19 0.13 -4.89
CA ASP A 240 -6.75 0.02 -4.65
C ASP A 240 -6.45 -0.54 -3.25
N VAL A 241 -5.36 -1.27 -3.11
CA VAL A 241 -4.79 -1.71 -1.82
C VAL A 241 -3.31 -1.38 -1.81
N GLY A 242 -2.83 -0.78 -0.73
CA GLY A 242 -1.43 -0.35 -0.63
C GLY A 242 -0.76 -0.71 0.68
N SER A 243 0.47 -1.25 0.58
CA SER A 243 1.35 -1.54 1.72
C SER A 243 1.85 -0.26 2.38
N ILE A 244 1.85 -0.21 3.70
CA ILE A 244 2.32 0.88 4.57
C ILE A 244 2.03 2.27 3.99
N PRO A 245 0.75 2.68 3.91
CA PRO A 245 0.37 3.99 3.38
C PRO A 245 0.77 5.13 4.34
N GLY A 246 0.37 6.36 4.02
CA GLY A 246 0.69 7.53 4.86
C GLY A 246 -0.10 7.63 6.17
N PHE A 247 -1.16 6.85 6.36
CA PHE A 247 -2.06 6.86 7.55
C PHE A 247 -2.59 8.26 7.93
N LYS A 248 -2.65 9.17 6.96
CA LYS A 248 -3.12 10.54 7.18
C LYS A 248 -4.62 10.56 7.49
N GLY A 249 -4.99 11.32 8.52
CA GLY A 249 -6.35 11.40 9.05
C GLY A 249 -6.67 10.33 10.11
N VAL A 250 -5.74 9.42 10.41
CA VAL A 250 -5.86 8.51 11.56
C VAL A 250 -5.32 9.22 12.79
N ALA A 251 -6.15 9.33 13.84
CA ALA A 251 -5.73 9.86 15.12
C ALA A 251 -4.63 8.97 15.72
N ASP A 252 -3.63 9.58 16.36
CA ASP A 252 -2.51 8.91 17.02
C ASP A 252 -1.74 7.90 16.13
N ALA A 253 -1.79 8.09 14.79
CA ALA A 253 -1.16 7.16 13.84
C ALA A 253 0.32 6.90 14.17
N VAL A 254 1.06 7.92 14.60
CA VAL A 254 2.49 7.80 14.95
C VAL A 254 2.68 6.83 16.09
N GLN A 255 1.92 6.98 17.18
CA GLN A 255 2.01 6.15 18.38
C GLN A 255 1.52 4.71 18.10
N LEU A 256 0.48 4.57 17.31
CA LEU A 256 -0.04 3.26 16.90
C LEU A 256 0.97 2.48 16.06
N LEU A 257 1.57 3.14 15.07
CA LEU A 257 2.61 2.55 14.23
C LEU A 257 3.85 2.21 15.04
N ALA A 258 4.32 3.12 15.89
CA ALA A 258 5.51 2.88 16.71
C ALA A 258 5.31 1.67 17.64
N ARG A 259 4.17 1.58 18.33
CA ARG A 259 3.85 0.43 19.21
C ARG A 259 3.79 -0.88 18.43
N HIS A 260 3.13 -0.88 17.26
CA HIS A 260 3.01 -2.08 16.44
C HIS A 260 4.39 -2.55 15.92
N LEU A 261 5.21 -1.63 15.40
CA LEU A 261 6.53 -1.96 14.89
C LEU A 261 7.51 -2.37 16.01
N TYR A 262 7.41 -1.76 17.19
CA TYR A 262 8.21 -2.17 18.34
C TYR A 262 7.91 -3.60 18.77
N ALA A 263 6.62 -3.92 18.94
CA ALA A 263 6.18 -5.27 19.29
C ALA A 263 6.55 -6.32 18.21
N ALA A 264 6.47 -5.93 16.92
CA ALA A 264 6.92 -6.80 15.82
C ALA A 264 8.43 -7.08 15.86
N ALA A 265 9.24 -6.05 16.19
CA ALA A 265 10.68 -6.22 16.33
C ALA A 265 11.05 -7.11 17.53
N GLU A 266 10.32 -7.00 18.65
CA GLU A 266 10.52 -7.88 19.80
C GLU A 266 10.16 -9.34 19.47
N ARG A 267 9.07 -9.59 18.72
CA ARG A 267 8.73 -10.95 18.26
C ARG A 267 9.80 -11.51 17.35
N ALA A 268 10.21 -10.73 16.35
CA ALA A 268 11.26 -11.13 15.42
C ALA A 268 12.59 -11.44 16.11
N ALA A 269 12.99 -10.65 17.12
CA ALA A 269 14.20 -10.89 17.94
C ALA A 269 14.13 -12.20 18.74
N ARG A 270 12.92 -12.72 19.03
CA ARG A 270 12.69 -14.05 19.66
C ARG A 270 12.57 -15.18 18.64
N GLY A 271 12.72 -14.92 17.33
CA GLY A 271 12.53 -15.91 16.27
C GLY A 271 11.06 -16.22 15.96
N GLU A 272 10.13 -15.42 16.45
CA GLU A 272 8.70 -15.48 16.13
C GLU A 272 8.40 -14.68 14.84
N GLY A 273 7.27 -14.95 14.18
CA GLY A 273 6.86 -14.19 13.00
C GLY A 273 6.70 -12.69 13.28
N ALA A 274 7.02 -11.83 12.32
CA ALA A 274 6.89 -10.38 12.48
C ALA A 274 5.43 -9.90 12.44
N LEU A 275 4.52 -10.65 11.78
CA LEU A 275 3.09 -10.34 11.69
C LEU A 275 2.34 -10.65 12.99
N SER A 276 1.24 -9.94 13.23
CA SER A 276 0.39 -10.22 14.40
C SER A 276 -0.52 -11.42 14.13
N GLU A 277 -0.73 -12.28 15.12
CA GLU A 277 -1.64 -13.43 15.02
C GLU A 277 -3.14 -13.04 14.91
N VAL A 278 -3.45 -11.75 14.88
CA VAL A 278 -4.84 -11.21 14.98
C VAL A 278 -5.64 -11.37 13.67
N LEU A 279 -5.03 -11.86 12.58
CA LEU A 279 -5.70 -12.04 11.29
C LEU A 279 -6.14 -13.51 11.02
N SER A 280 -5.95 -14.40 12.00
CA SER A 280 -6.40 -15.81 11.92
C SER A 280 -7.79 -16.02 12.48
#